data_8d846edd64f8de76574e3b7970198c01
#
_entry.id   8d846edd64f8de76574e3b7970198c01
#
_cell.length_a   1.000
_cell.length_b   1.000
_cell.length_c   1.000
_cell.angle_alpha   90.00
_cell.angle_beta   90.00
_cell.angle_gamma   90.00
#
_symmetry.space_group_name_H-M   'P 1'
#
loop_
_entity.id
_entity.type
_entity.pdbx_description
1 polymer ?
#
loop_
_entity_poly.entity_id
_entity_poly.type
_entity_poly.pdbx_seq_one_letter_code
_entity_poly.pdbx_strand_id
1 'polypeptide(L)'
;VKPPLSPDVVVPVNTSPPDRALLRHINYRNYFIARLATNFGNQIQVVALGWQVYALTQSAYDLGLVGLFQFLPAVLLVLPAGHVADRIDRRRVSQLGVTFKLAAVLLLAWLSYQGTLSRLAIVLVATMLGTARAFEMPANSALLPTLIPRPLLPRALAMSSSASQAAVVIGPAFGGLLYGIGSTVAYLVCAATFVVAIVGLSLIKVQPSSHQVRASPSAESVLAGVRYILTRKELLGAMSLDLFAVLFGGATALLPVFARDILHTGPIGVGLLRSAQAVGALTSALILMRYPLKRRIGPRMFLAVATFGAATIVFGSSRELWLSLACLFLLGLSDMVSVVVRASLVQLGTPDDMRGRVSAVNSLFIGTSNQLGEFESGITAGLFGAVTSVLAGGCATLLIAFLWTRFFPSLATRDQFPESPDSIR
;
A
#
# COMPACT_ATOMS: atom_id res chain seq x y z
N VAL A 1 37.47 -45.41 -18.84
CA VAL A 1 37.94 -45.07 -17.49
C VAL A 1 37.59 -43.61 -17.28
N LYS A 2 36.56 -43.32 -16.44
CA LYS A 2 36.23 -41.97 -16.05
C LYS A 2 37.26 -41.48 -15.00
N PRO A 3 37.72 -40.21 -15.07
CA PRO A 3 38.60 -39.69 -14.03
C PRO A 3 37.82 -39.53 -12.71
N PRO A 4 38.47 -39.65 -11.53
CA PRO A 4 37.81 -39.49 -10.22
C PRO A 4 37.36 -38.06 -10.00
N LEU A 5 36.17 -37.91 -9.41
CA LEU A 5 35.61 -36.63 -8.95
C LEU A 5 36.55 -36.02 -7.91
N SER A 6 36.89 -34.77 -8.08
CA SER A 6 37.66 -33.96 -7.12
C SER A 6 36.93 -33.84 -5.78
N PRO A 7 37.64 -33.85 -4.63
CA PRO A 7 37.00 -33.73 -3.32
C PRO A 7 36.30 -32.36 -3.16
N ASP A 8 35.12 -32.43 -2.58
CA ASP A 8 34.25 -31.33 -2.28
C ASP A 8 35.00 -30.13 -1.69
N VAL A 9 35.00 -29.03 -2.40
CA VAL A 9 35.39 -27.70 -1.86
C VAL A 9 34.29 -27.31 -0.89
N VAL A 10 34.50 -27.62 0.37
CA VAL A 10 33.66 -27.10 1.47
C VAL A 10 33.87 -25.60 1.52
N VAL A 11 32.97 -24.88 0.86
CA VAL A 11 32.89 -23.41 1.02
C VAL A 11 32.53 -23.13 2.47
N PRO A 12 33.34 -22.39 3.24
CA PRO A 12 33.04 -22.12 4.64
C PRO A 12 31.71 -21.37 4.72
N VAL A 13 30.70 -21.98 5.33
CA VAL A 13 29.43 -21.36 5.67
C VAL A 13 29.73 -20.27 6.70
N ASN A 14 29.69 -19.03 6.26
CA ASN A 14 29.91 -17.87 7.10
C ASN A 14 28.79 -17.80 8.14
N THR A 15 29.09 -18.20 9.39
CA THR A 15 28.16 -18.36 10.51
C THR A 15 27.78 -17.06 11.22
N SER A 16 28.07 -15.88 10.64
CA SER A 16 27.55 -14.63 11.19
C SER A 16 26.03 -14.58 11.07
N PRO A 17 25.30 -14.06 12.12
CA PRO A 17 23.85 -13.91 12.04
C PRO A 17 23.52 -13.16 10.76
N PRO A 18 22.66 -13.71 9.93
CA PRO A 18 22.57 -13.29 8.54
C PRO A 18 22.00 -11.86 8.34
N ASP A 19 21.35 -11.28 9.37
CA ASP A 19 20.85 -9.89 9.32
C ASP A 19 21.96 -8.85 9.49
N ARG A 20 22.98 -9.17 10.31
CA ARG A 20 24.17 -8.31 10.43
C ARG A 20 25.00 -8.26 9.16
N ALA A 21 24.96 -9.33 8.36
CA ALA A 21 25.65 -9.37 7.07
C ALA A 21 25.05 -8.38 6.06
N LEU A 22 23.71 -8.27 5.99
CA LEU A 22 23.02 -7.32 5.09
C LEU A 22 23.31 -5.86 5.46
N LEU A 23 23.28 -5.50 6.73
CA LEU A 23 23.52 -4.13 7.20
C LEU A 23 25.00 -3.71 7.07
N ARG A 24 25.92 -4.66 6.87
CA ARG A 24 27.32 -4.35 6.51
C ARG A 24 27.48 -3.80 5.10
N HIS A 25 26.55 -4.15 4.19
CA HIS A 25 26.51 -3.53 2.87
C HIS A 25 26.02 -2.08 2.97
N ILE A 26 26.95 -1.13 2.93
CA ILE A 26 26.68 0.29 3.18
C ILE A 26 25.57 0.86 2.28
N ASN A 27 25.53 0.47 0.99
CA ASN A 27 24.50 0.91 0.05
C ASN A 27 23.11 0.37 0.45
N TYR A 28 23.01 -0.90 0.90
CA TYR A 28 21.76 -1.44 1.38
C TYR A 28 21.31 -0.78 2.69
N ARG A 29 22.23 -0.55 3.63
CA ARG A 29 21.93 0.16 4.88
C ARG A 29 21.36 1.54 4.62
N ASN A 30 21.99 2.32 3.73
CA ASN A 30 21.54 3.66 3.37
C ASN A 30 20.17 3.63 2.69
N TYR A 31 19.93 2.67 1.78
CA TYR A 31 18.62 2.43 1.18
C TYR A 31 17.57 2.07 2.22
N PHE A 32 17.89 1.16 3.15
CA PHE A 32 16.98 0.71 4.20
C PHE A 32 16.55 1.87 5.11
N ILE A 33 17.50 2.71 5.55
CA ILE A 33 17.22 3.91 6.35
C ILE A 33 16.36 4.89 5.55
N ALA A 34 16.71 5.15 4.30
CA ALA A 34 15.94 6.04 3.43
C ALA A 34 14.49 5.53 3.25
N ARG A 35 14.33 4.23 3.00
CA ARG A 35 13.02 3.59 2.81
C ARG A 35 12.17 3.65 4.08
N LEU A 36 12.77 3.34 5.23
CA LEU A 36 12.08 3.40 6.52
C LEU A 36 11.64 4.84 6.83
N ALA A 37 12.53 5.82 6.66
CA ALA A 37 12.23 7.23 6.88
C ALA A 37 11.12 7.74 5.96
N THR A 38 11.18 7.40 4.66
CA THR A 38 10.13 7.78 3.70
C THR A 38 8.77 7.17 4.07
N ASN A 39 8.74 5.88 4.43
CA ASN A 39 7.48 5.22 4.80
C ASN A 39 6.90 5.83 6.08
N PHE A 40 7.74 6.09 7.07
CA PHE A 40 7.30 6.70 8.33
C PHE A 40 6.76 8.12 8.10
N GLY A 41 7.47 8.94 7.32
CA GLY A 41 7.01 10.28 6.93
C GLY A 41 5.69 10.25 6.16
N ASN A 42 5.51 9.29 5.24
CA ASN A 42 4.26 9.12 4.50
C ASN A 42 3.08 8.83 5.46
N GLN A 43 3.27 8.00 6.50
CA GLN A 43 2.20 7.68 7.45
C GLN A 43 1.84 8.88 8.34
N ILE A 44 2.83 9.64 8.79
CA ILE A 44 2.60 10.90 9.52
C ILE A 44 1.81 11.87 8.63
N GLN A 45 2.25 12.06 7.38
CA GLN A 45 1.64 12.98 6.42
C GLN A 45 0.18 12.63 6.13
N VAL A 46 -0.14 11.34 5.91
CA VAL A 46 -1.51 10.90 5.61
C VAL A 46 -2.46 11.23 6.76
N VAL A 47 -2.06 10.99 8.01
CA VAL A 47 -2.89 11.31 9.19
C VAL A 47 -3.01 12.82 9.37
N ALA A 48 -1.88 13.55 9.30
CA ALA A 48 -1.86 14.99 9.49
C ALA A 48 -2.69 15.73 8.42
N LEU A 49 -2.50 15.37 7.15
CA LEU A 49 -3.24 15.98 6.03
C LEU A 49 -4.74 15.65 6.12
N GLY A 50 -5.10 14.39 6.33
CA GLY A 50 -6.50 13.98 6.43
C GLY A 50 -7.23 14.70 7.56
N TRP A 51 -6.61 14.78 8.75
CA TRP A 51 -7.19 15.53 9.85
C TRP A 51 -7.29 17.03 9.55
N GLN A 52 -6.23 17.64 9.03
CA GLN A 52 -6.20 19.08 8.77
C GLN A 52 -7.20 19.52 7.70
N VAL A 53 -7.35 18.74 6.64
CA VAL A 53 -8.36 18.99 5.61
C VAL A 53 -9.75 19.04 6.25
N TYR A 54 -10.10 18.02 7.03
CA TYR A 54 -11.40 17.98 7.66
C TYR A 54 -11.56 19.03 8.75
N ALA A 55 -10.53 19.31 9.53
CA ALA A 55 -10.55 20.37 10.54
C ALA A 55 -10.79 21.76 9.93
N LEU A 56 -10.25 22.01 8.74
CA LEU A 56 -10.36 23.29 8.03
C LEU A 56 -11.70 23.43 7.30
N THR A 57 -12.13 22.39 6.59
CA THR A 57 -13.25 22.48 5.62
C THR A 57 -14.56 21.92 6.17
N GLN A 58 -14.52 21.09 7.20
CA GLN A 58 -15.66 20.33 7.75
C GLN A 58 -16.44 19.56 6.65
N SER A 59 -15.76 19.20 5.57
CA SER A 59 -16.34 18.60 4.38
C SER A 59 -15.70 17.24 4.11
N ALA A 60 -16.49 16.18 4.17
CA ALA A 60 -16.07 14.85 3.75
C ALA A 60 -15.76 14.80 2.24
N TYR A 61 -16.43 15.64 1.45
CA TYR A 61 -16.16 15.79 0.02
C TYR A 61 -14.71 16.24 -0.24
N ASP A 62 -14.18 17.15 0.56
CA ASP A 62 -12.80 17.62 0.39
C ASP A 62 -11.76 16.53 0.75
N LEU A 63 -12.07 15.62 1.67
CA LEU A 63 -11.25 14.43 1.90
C LEU A 63 -11.21 13.53 0.67
N GLY A 64 -12.35 13.32 0.02
CA GLY A 64 -12.43 12.59 -1.25
C GLY A 64 -11.64 13.27 -2.37
N LEU A 65 -11.71 14.60 -2.47
CA LEU A 65 -10.93 15.37 -3.44
C LEU A 65 -9.42 15.20 -3.24
N VAL A 66 -8.94 15.17 -2.00
CA VAL A 66 -7.52 14.89 -1.72
C VAL A 66 -7.10 13.52 -2.28
N GLY A 67 -7.93 12.49 -2.10
CA GLY A 67 -7.72 11.16 -2.71
C GLY A 67 -7.66 11.24 -4.23
N LEU A 68 -8.63 11.92 -4.87
CA LEU A 68 -8.67 12.09 -6.32
C LEU A 68 -7.44 12.83 -6.87
N PHE A 69 -7.05 13.94 -6.24
CA PHE A 69 -5.91 14.76 -6.71
C PHE A 69 -4.55 14.10 -6.41
N GLN A 70 -4.47 13.13 -5.50
CA GLN A 70 -3.32 12.25 -5.39
C GLN A 70 -3.34 11.13 -6.44
N PHE A 71 -4.51 10.63 -6.81
CA PHE A 71 -4.68 9.54 -7.77
C PHE A 71 -4.45 9.99 -9.22
N LEU A 72 -5.04 11.11 -9.61
CA LEU A 72 -5.02 11.58 -10.99
C LEU A 72 -3.61 11.70 -11.59
N PRO A 73 -2.63 12.36 -10.93
CA PRO A 73 -1.26 12.38 -11.43
C PRO A 73 -0.61 10.99 -11.45
N ALA A 74 -0.92 10.13 -10.45
CA ALA A 74 -0.34 8.80 -10.39
C ALA A 74 -0.74 7.94 -11.60
N VAL A 75 -1.99 8.04 -12.07
CA VAL A 75 -2.48 7.33 -13.26
C VAL A 75 -1.97 7.97 -14.56
N LEU A 76 -2.08 9.29 -14.68
CA LEU A 76 -1.68 10.00 -15.90
C LEU A 76 -0.17 9.90 -16.16
N LEU A 77 0.63 9.85 -15.10
CA LEU A 77 2.09 9.81 -15.18
C LEU A 77 2.68 8.41 -15.09
N VAL A 78 1.89 7.34 -14.96
CA VAL A 78 2.40 5.97 -14.81
C VAL A 78 3.31 5.55 -15.98
N LEU A 79 2.92 5.86 -17.22
CA LEU A 79 3.71 5.55 -18.42
C LEU A 79 4.95 6.45 -18.55
N PRO A 80 4.84 7.81 -18.48
CA PRO A 80 6.00 8.69 -18.44
C PRO A 80 6.97 8.36 -17.31
N ALA A 81 6.46 8.08 -16.10
CA ALA A 81 7.29 7.77 -14.93
C ALA A 81 8.09 6.47 -15.11
N GLY A 82 7.46 5.44 -15.69
CA GLY A 82 8.15 4.20 -16.05
C GLY A 82 9.30 4.46 -17.02
N HIS A 83 9.03 5.23 -18.08
CA HIS A 83 10.04 5.58 -19.09
C HIS A 83 11.22 6.39 -18.52
N VAL A 84 10.92 7.34 -17.63
CA VAL A 84 11.93 8.13 -16.91
C VAL A 84 12.77 7.24 -15.99
N ALA A 85 12.14 6.33 -15.23
CA ALA A 85 12.82 5.41 -14.32
C ALA A 85 13.75 4.40 -15.03
N ASP A 86 13.51 4.13 -16.33
CA ASP A 86 14.37 3.26 -17.14
C ASP A 86 15.56 4.00 -17.77
N ARG A 87 15.43 5.29 -18.05
CA ARG A 87 16.48 6.10 -18.71
C ARG A 87 17.36 6.86 -17.74
N ILE A 88 16.83 7.25 -16.60
CA ILE A 88 17.53 8.04 -15.58
C ILE A 88 17.96 7.12 -14.44
N ASP A 89 19.04 7.48 -13.76
CA ASP A 89 19.48 6.79 -12.53
C ASP A 89 18.32 6.70 -11.52
N ARG A 90 17.90 5.45 -11.24
CA ARG A 90 16.77 5.12 -10.34
C ARG A 90 16.90 5.78 -8.98
N ARG A 91 18.12 5.93 -8.47
CA ARG A 91 18.42 6.65 -7.24
C ARG A 91 18.01 8.13 -7.35
N ARG A 92 18.38 8.80 -8.46
CA ARG A 92 18.03 10.20 -8.71
C ARG A 92 16.53 10.40 -8.86
N VAL A 93 15.85 9.49 -9.55
CA VAL A 93 14.37 9.53 -9.71
C VAL A 93 13.69 9.40 -8.35
N SER A 94 14.12 8.43 -7.52
CA SER A 94 13.59 8.26 -6.16
C SER A 94 13.87 9.50 -5.30
N GLN A 95 15.09 10.04 -5.37
CA GLN A 95 15.49 11.23 -4.64
C GLN A 95 14.66 12.47 -5.02
N LEU A 96 14.42 12.69 -6.31
CA LEU A 96 13.55 13.75 -6.81
C LEU A 96 12.11 13.59 -6.28
N GLY A 97 11.56 12.37 -6.30
CA GLY A 97 10.24 12.10 -5.74
C GLY A 97 10.14 12.47 -4.25
N VAL A 98 11.13 12.07 -3.44
CA VAL A 98 11.17 12.43 -2.01
C VAL A 98 11.38 13.94 -1.82
N THR A 99 12.15 14.61 -2.69
CA THR A 99 12.34 16.07 -2.65
C THR A 99 11.03 16.81 -2.94
N PHE A 100 10.22 16.32 -3.90
CA PHE A 100 8.88 16.87 -4.15
C PHE A 100 7.96 16.71 -2.92
N LYS A 101 8.01 15.56 -2.23
CA LYS A 101 7.28 15.36 -0.97
C LYS A 101 7.75 16.31 0.12
N LEU A 102 9.06 16.48 0.25
CA LEU A 102 9.64 17.44 1.20
C LEU A 102 9.12 18.85 0.94
N ALA A 103 9.15 19.31 -0.31
CA ALA A 103 8.64 20.64 -0.70
C ALA A 103 7.14 20.77 -0.38
N ALA A 104 6.34 19.75 -0.68
CA ALA A 104 4.91 19.72 -0.40
C ALA A 104 4.62 19.82 1.12
N VAL A 105 5.38 19.09 1.93
CA VAL A 105 5.18 19.08 3.39
C VAL A 105 5.71 20.37 4.05
N LEU A 106 6.81 20.94 3.55
CA LEU A 106 7.30 22.25 4.00
C LEU A 106 6.31 23.38 3.67
N LEU A 107 5.67 23.32 2.50
CA LEU A 107 4.60 24.24 2.12
C LEU A 107 3.40 24.10 3.10
N LEU A 108 3.00 22.88 3.45
CA LEU A 108 1.96 22.66 4.46
C LEU A 108 2.36 23.21 5.83
N ALA A 109 3.61 22.96 6.26
CA ALA A 109 4.13 23.47 7.54
C ALA A 109 4.07 25.00 7.58
N TRP A 110 4.53 25.65 6.50
CA TRP A 110 4.55 27.10 6.37
C TRP A 110 3.16 27.72 6.40
N LEU A 111 2.24 27.21 5.55
CA LEU A 111 0.86 27.72 5.47
C LEU A 111 0.08 27.45 6.77
N SER A 112 0.35 26.31 7.43
CA SER A 112 -0.26 25.99 8.74
C SER A 112 0.26 26.91 9.83
N TYR A 113 1.56 27.25 9.82
CA TYR A 113 2.16 28.20 10.77
C TYR A 113 1.56 29.59 10.63
N GLN A 114 1.34 30.04 9.39
CA GLN A 114 0.72 31.36 9.12
C GLN A 114 -0.80 31.37 9.29
N GLY A 115 -1.46 30.23 9.46
CA GLY A 115 -2.92 30.14 9.50
C GLY A 115 -3.60 30.48 8.16
N THR A 116 -2.86 30.45 7.05
CA THR A 116 -3.34 30.85 5.70
C THR A 116 -3.62 29.66 4.79
N LEU A 117 -3.69 28.44 5.33
CA LEU A 117 -3.94 27.24 4.54
C LEU A 117 -5.33 27.31 3.90
N SER A 118 -5.35 27.26 2.57
CA SER A 118 -6.57 27.32 1.77
C SER A 118 -6.89 25.96 1.12
N ARG A 119 -8.15 25.78 0.68
CA ARG A 119 -8.59 24.61 -0.08
C ARG A 119 -7.74 24.42 -1.34
N LEU A 120 -7.38 25.50 -2.07
CA LEU A 120 -6.53 25.41 -3.24
C LEU A 120 -5.13 24.92 -2.91
N ALA A 121 -4.54 25.38 -1.81
CA ALA A 121 -3.22 24.90 -1.37
C ALA A 121 -3.23 23.40 -1.05
N ILE A 122 -4.30 22.90 -0.43
CA ILE A 122 -4.49 21.46 -0.15
C ILE A 122 -4.52 20.66 -1.46
N VAL A 123 -5.28 21.11 -2.47
CA VAL A 123 -5.36 20.45 -3.78
C VAL A 123 -4.01 20.45 -4.48
N LEU A 124 -3.28 21.57 -4.46
CA LEU A 124 -1.93 21.65 -5.03
C LEU A 124 -0.98 20.68 -4.35
N VAL A 125 -0.97 20.63 -3.02
CA VAL A 125 -0.14 19.68 -2.27
C VAL A 125 -0.54 18.24 -2.56
N ALA A 126 -1.82 17.91 -2.60
CA ALA A 126 -2.29 16.58 -2.96
C ALA A 126 -1.79 16.16 -4.35
N THR A 127 -1.85 17.07 -5.33
CA THR A 127 -1.33 16.86 -6.69
C THR A 127 0.20 16.64 -6.69
N MET A 128 0.95 17.44 -5.92
CA MET A 128 2.41 17.26 -5.76
C MET A 128 2.75 15.89 -5.17
N LEU A 129 2.03 15.45 -4.14
CA LEU A 129 2.23 14.15 -3.49
C LEU A 129 1.91 12.99 -4.44
N GLY A 130 0.83 13.09 -5.21
CA GLY A 130 0.47 12.12 -6.24
C GLY A 130 1.51 12.01 -7.34
N THR A 131 2.01 13.16 -7.82
CA THR A 131 3.10 13.24 -8.80
C THR A 131 4.38 12.59 -8.26
N ALA A 132 4.79 12.94 -7.05
CA ALA A 132 5.95 12.34 -6.40
C ALA A 132 5.85 10.82 -6.31
N ARG A 133 4.66 10.31 -5.94
CA ARG A 133 4.40 8.87 -5.81
C ARG A 133 4.50 8.14 -7.15
N ALA A 134 4.03 8.77 -8.25
CA ALA A 134 4.09 8.19 -9.59
C ALA A 134 5.53 7.84 -10.02
N PHE A 135 6.49 8.72 -9.71
CA PHE A 135 7.89 8.51 -10.06
C PHE A 135 8.64 7.65 -9.04
N GLU A 136 8.34 7.79 -7.76
CA GLU A 136 9.04 7.10 -6.67
C GLU A 136 8.79 5.58 -6.68
N MET A 137 7.54 5.13 -6.91
CA MET A 137 7.20 3.71 -6.82
C MET A 137 8.01 2.82 -7.78
N PRO A 138 8.08 3.09 -9.10
CA PRO A 138 8.87 2.27 -10.02
C PRO A 138 10.37 2.36 -9.74
N ALA A 139 10.86 3.55 -9.38
CA ALA A 139 12.28 3.76 -9.06
C ALA A 139 12.72 2.93 -7.84
N ASN A 140 11.93 2.93 -6.77
CA ASN A 140 12.24 2.19 -5.53
C ASN A 140 12.23 0.68 -5.72
N SER A 141 11.24 0.14 -6.46
CA SER A 141 11.16 -1.31 -6.73
C SER A 141 12.32 -1.79 -7.58
N ALA A 142 12.83 -0.96 -8.48
CA ALA A 142 13.94 -1.28 -9.35
C ALA A 142 15.32 -1.03 -8.72
N LEU A 143 15.41 -0.20 -7.66
CA LEU A 143 16.68 0.17 -7.03
C LEU A 143 17.24 -0.96 -6.16
N LEU A 144 16.44 -1.59 -5.31
CA LEU A 144 16.88 -2.60 -4.34
C LEU A 144 17.68 -3.76 -4.97
N PRO A 145 17.25 -4.37 -6.10
CA PRO A 145 18.00 -5.46 -6.73
C PRO A 145 19.38 -5.07 -7.25
N THR A 146 19.67 -3.77 -7.40
CA THR A 146 20.97 -3.28 -7.89
C THR A 146 21.99 -3.05 -6.75
N LEU A 147 21.54 -3.06 -5.49
CA LEU A 147 22.36 -2.69 -4.33
C LEU A 147 23.01 -3.88 -3.64
N ILE A 148 22.54 -5.09 -3.91
CA ILE A 148 22.97 -6.30 -3.22
C ILE A 148 23.11 -7.51 -4.18
N PRO A 149 23.99 -8.47 -3.84
CA PRO A 149 24.09 -9.71 -4.58
C PRO A 149 22.79 -10.51 -4.63
N ARG A 150 22.52 -11.19 -5.76
CA ARG A 150 21.30 -11.98 -5.98
C ARG A 150 20.93 -12.97 -4.84
N PRO A 151 21.88 -13.70 -4.23
CA PRO A 151 21.56 -14.64 -3.15
C PRO A 151 20.99 -13.98 -1.88
N LEU A 152 21.33 -12.71 -1.62
CA LEU A 152 20.85 -11.95 -0.46
C LEU A 152 19.53 -11.19 -0.73
N LEU A 153 19.11 -11.10 -1.99
CA LEU A 153 17.93 -10.32 -2.40
C LEU A 153 16.62 -10.72 -1.70
N PRO A 154 16.26 -12.02 -1.59
CA PRO A 154 15.03 -12.41 -0.92
C PRO A 154 14.97 -11.91 0.54
N ARG A 155 16.12 -12.00 1.22
CA ARG A 155 16.24 -11.58 2.61
C ARG A 155 16.17 -10.07 2.78
N ALA A 156 16.80 -9.32 1.89
CA ALA A 156 16.74 -7.86 1.88
C ALA A 156 15.33 -7.34 1.60
N LEU A 157 14.60 -8.00 0.68
CA LEU A 157 13.19 -7.75 0.43
C LEU A 157 12.35 -8.00 1.69
N ALA A 158 12.54 -9.14 2.36
CA ALA A 158 11.84 -9.47 3.59
C ALA A 158 12.08 -8.42 4.69
N MET A 159 13.34 -8.05 4.93
CA MET A 159 13.70 -7.04 5.94
C MET A 159 13.11 -5.66 5.61
N SER A 160 13.19 -5.23 4.34
CA SER A 160 12.61 -3.95 3.89
C SER A 160 11.09 -3.94 4.00
N SER A 161 10.43 -5.07 3.69
CA SER A 161 8.97 -5.21 3.84
C SER A 161 8.54 -5.18 5.30
N SER A 162 9.26 -5.87 6.18
CA SER A 162 8.98 -5.85 7.63
C SER A 162 9.13 -4.45 8.22
N ALA A 163 10.18 -3.71 7.83
CA ALA A 163 10.37 -2.33 8.26
C ALA A 163 9.27 -1.41 7.73
N SER A 164 8.86 -1.60 6.47
CA SER A 164 7.72 -0.85 5.89
C SER A 164 6.43 -1.13 6.66
N GLN A 165 6.19 -2.40 7.02
CA GLN A 165 5.00 -2.77 7.79
C GLN A 165 5.03 -2.18 9.21
N ALA A 166 6.19 -2.15 9.86
CA ALA A 166 6.33 -1.47 11.16
C ALA A 166 5.98 0.03 11.05
N ALA A 167 6.41 0.70 9.99
CA ALA A 167 6.06 2.10 9.74
C ALA A 167 4.54 2.29 9.52
N VAL A 168 3.88 1.35 8.83
CA VAL A 168 2.43 1.38 8.60
C VAL A 168 1.64 1.20 9.90
N VAL A 169 2.16 0.40 10.84
CA VAL A 169 1.52 0.16 12.16
C VAL A 169 1.73 1.33 13.11
N ILE A 170 2.98 1.78 13.26
CA ILE A 170 3.38 2.77 14.28
C ILE A 170 3.17 4.20 13.78
N GLY A 171 3.42 4.43 12.49
CA GLY A 171 3.43 5.77 11.90
C GLY A 171 2.14 6.56 12.06
N PRO A 172 0.95 5.97 11.83
CA PRO A 172 -0.30 6.70 11.99
C PRO A 172 -0.56 7.16 13.42
N ALA A 173 -0.32 6.31 14.43
CA ALA A 173 -0.47 6.68 15.84
C ALA A 173 0.48 7.82 16.21
N PHE A 174 1.73 7.75 15.73
CA PHE A 174 2.72 8.79 15.94
C PHE A 174 2.34 10.09 15.21
N GLY A 175 1.80 9.98 13.98
CA GLY A 175 1.28 11.13 13.22
C GLY A 175 0.14 11.84 13.93
N GLY A 176 -0.82 11.09 14.51
CA GLY A 176 -1.91 11.64 15.30
C GLY A 176 -1.43 12.32 16.57
N LEU A 177 -0.45 11.73 17.27
CA LEU A 177 0.16 12.31 18.47
C LEU A 177 0.88 13.62 18.13
N LEU A 178 1.71 13.65 17.10
CA LEU A 178 2.42 14.85 16.66
C LEU A 178 1.46 15.97 16.25
N TYR A 179 0.37 15.62 15.55
CA TYR A 179 -0.62 16.60 15.19
C TYR A 179 -1.40 17.12 16.40
N GLY A 180 -1.59 16.31 17.44
CA GLY A 180 -2.16 16.73 18.73
C GLY A 180 -1.31 17.80 19.45
N ILE A 181 0.02 17.80 19.23
CA ILE A 181 0.92 18.84 19.71
C ILE A 181 0.78 20.12 18.85
N GLY A 182 0.65 19.95 17.54
CA GLY A 182 0.46 21.02 16.58
C GLY A 182 0.66 20.60 15.13
N SER A 183 -0.13 21.16 14.22
CA SER A 183 -0.04 20.84 12.78
C SER A 183 1.35 21.10 12.21
N THR A 184 1.93 22.25 12.53
CA THR A 184 3.29 22.63 12.10
C THR A 184 4.33 21.64 12.60
N VAL A 185 4.22 21.18 13.86
CA VAL A 185 5.15 20.19 14.43
C VAL A 185 5.06 18.87 13.67
N ALA A 186 3.84 18.38 13.38
CA ALA A 186 3.66 17.15 12.61
C ALA A 186 4.34 17.23 11.22
N TYR A 187 4.15 18.34 10.50
CA TYR A 187 4.77 18.54 9.19
C TYR A 187 6.28 18.75 9.25
N LEU A 188 6.81 19.42 10.26
CA LEU A 188 8.27 19.57 10.43
C LEU A 188 8.95 18.23 10.74
N VAL A 189 8.35 17.40 11.60
CA VAL A 189 8.86 16.05 11.85
C VAL A 189 8.78 15.19 10.58
N CYS A 190 7.67 15.26 9.83
CA CYS A 190 7.55 14.61 8.54
C CYS A 190 8.63 15.10 7.56
N ALA A 191 8.88 16.40 7.47
CA ALA A 191 9.97 16.97 6.65
C ALA A 191 11.33 16.43 7.07
N ALA A 192 11.60 16.33 8.37
CA ALA A 192 12.85 15.77 8.89
C ALA A 192 13.05 14.31 8.44
N THR A 193 11.98 13.48 8.43
CA THR A 193 12.09 12.11 7.91
C THR A 193 12.41 12.08 6.42
N PHE A 194 11.84 12.98 5.61
CA PHE A 194 12.16 13.08 4.19
C PHE A 194 13.59 13.59 3.94
N VAL A 195 14.11 14.50 4.78
CA VAL A 195 15.51 14.91 4.72
C VAL A 195 16.43 13.73 5.00
N VAL A 196 16.15 12.92 6.03
CA VAL A 196 16.91 11.69 6.32
C VAL A 196 16.86 10.73 5.11
N ALA A 197 15.71 10.62 4.46
CA ALA A 197 15.58 9.78 3.28
C ALA A 197 16.41 10.29 2.09
N ILE A 198 16.40 11.59 1.82
CA ILE A 198 17.20 12.23 0.76
C ILE A 198 18.70 12.04 1.03
N VAL A 199 19.15 12.24 2.26
CA VAL A 199 20.54 12.02 2.66
C VAL A 199 20.91 10.54 2.48
N GLY A 200 20.07 9.61 2.96
CA GLY A 200 20.30 8.19 2.78
C GLY A 200 20.43 7.79 1.31
N LEU A 201 19.54 8.27 0.45
CA LEU A 201 19.60 8.04 -1.01
C LEU A 201 20.86 8.67 -1.62
N SER A 202 21.29 9.86 -1.18
CA SER A 202 22.49 10.55 -1.69
C SER A 202 23.77 9.77 -1.41
N LEU A 203 23.84 9.07 -0.28
CA LEU A 203 24.99 8.28 0.15
C LEU A 203 25.10 6.92 -0.57
N ILE A 204 24.11 6.53 -1.37
CA ILE A 204 24.17 5.29 -2.15
C ILE A 204 25.14 5.48 -3.32
N LYS A 205 26.14 4.63 -3.40
CA LYS A 205 27.07 4.60 -4.54
C LYS A 205 26.55 3.55 -5.54
N VAL A 206 25.91 4.01 -6.61
CA VAL A 206 25.48 3.13 -7.70
C VAL A 206 26.68 2.87 -8.60
N GLN A 207 27.09 1.61 -8.73
CA GLN A 207 28.03 1.22 -9.78
C GLN A 207 27.30 1.28 -11.13
N PRO A 208 27.92 1.81 -12.18
CA PRO A 208 27.38 1.76 -13.53
C PRO A 208 27.24 0.27 -13.94
N SER A 209 26.10 -0.33 -13.68
CA SER A 209 25.83 -1.66 -14.21
C SER A 209 25.46 -1.51 -15.67
N SER A 210 26.03 -2.33 -16.53
CA SER A 210 25.61 -2.48 -17.91
C SER A 210 24.11 -2.73 -17.93
N HIS A 211 23.38 -1.75 -18.41
CA HIS A 211 21.91 -1.75 -18.43
C HIS A 211 21.42 -2.93 -19.28
N GLN A 212 21.08 -4.03 -18.67
CA GLN A 212 20.07 -4.88 -19.26
C GLN A 212 18.75 -4.11 -19.17
N VAL A 213 18.41 -3.43 -20.24
CA VAL A 213 17.11 -2.78 -20.44
C VAL A 213 16.06 -3.89 -20.33
N ARG A 214 15.51 -4.08 -19.12
CA ARG A 214 14.22 -4.77 -19.03
C ARG A 214 13.24 -3.84 -19.70
N ALA A 215 12.59 -4.34 -20.74
CA ALA A 215 11.56 -3.60 -21.47
C ALA A 215 10.57 -3.02 -20.45
N SER A 216 10.42 -1.70 -20.47
CA SER A 216 9.40 -0.99 -19.68
C SER A 216 8.04 -1.64 -19.95
N PRO A 217 7.12 -1.68 -18.98
CA PRO A 217 5.77 -2.05 -19.27
C PRO A 217 5.21 -1.09 -20.32
N SER A 218 5.23 -1.53 -21.59
CA SER A 218 4.57 -0.80 -22.65
C SER A 218 3.05 -0.89 -22.45
N ALA A 219 2.30 0.07 -22.96
CA ALA A 219 0.83 -0.01 -22.94
C ALA A 219 0.33 -1.35 -23.51
N GLU A 220 1.01 -1.88 -24.51
CA GLU A 220 0.75 -3.21 -25.10
C GLU A 220 0.98 -4.34 -24.08
N SER A 221 2.04 -4.25 -23.28
CA SER A 221 2.36 -5.21 -22.23
C SER A 221 1.28 -5.23 -21.12
N VAL A 222 0.80 -4.05 -20.72
CA VAL A 222 -0.30 -3.92 -19.74
C VAL A 222 -1.60 -4.48 -20.34
N LEU A 223 -1.91 -4.14 -21.61
CA LEU A 223 -3.09 -4.64 -22.30
C LEU A 223 -3.06 -6.17 -22.44
N ALA A 224 -1.89 -6.76 -22.72
CA ALA A 224 -1.71 -8.21 -22.76
C ALA A 224 -1.99 -8.84 -21.37
N GLY A 225 -1.55 -8.22 -20.29
CA GLY A 225 -1.87 -8.62 -18.92
C GLY A 225 -3.37 -8.58 -18.62
N VAL A 226 -4.05 -7.48 -19.00
CA VAL A 226 -5.51 -7.34 -18.88
C VAL A 226 -6.23 -8.42 -19.68
N ARG A 227 -5.85 -8.62 -20.94
CA ARG A 227 -6.46 -9.66 -21.80
C ARG A 227 -6.30 -11.05 -21.20
N TYR A 228 -5.13 -11.36 -20.64
CA TYR A 228 -4.90 -12.63 -19.95
C TYR A 228 -5.84 -12.80 -18.74
N ILE A 229 -5.97 -11.79 -17.89
CA ILE A 229 -6.86 -11.84 -16.72
C ILE A 229 -8.32 -12.05 -17.15
N LEU A 230 -8.78 -11.37 -18.19
CA LEU A 230 -10.16 -11.49 -18.70
C LEU A 230 -10.47 -12.91 -19.23
N THR A 231 -9.47 -13.66 -19.69
CA THR A 231 -9.64 -15.04 -20.15
C THR A 231 -9.68 -16.05 -19.00
N ARG A 232 -9.20 -15.68 -17.80
CA ARG A 232 -9.11 -16.58 -16.63
C ARG A 232 -10.13 -16.17 -15.56
N LYS A 233 -11.28 -16.83 -15.52
CA LYS A 233 -12.42 -16.47 -14.64
C LYS A 233 -12.05 -16.40 -13.15
N GLU A 234 -11.20 -17.30 -12.66
CA GLU A 234 -10.80 -17.30 -11.25
C GLU A 234 -9.91 -16.10 -10.89
N LEU A 235 -8.96 -15.73 -11.77
CA LEU A 235 -8.12 -14.53 -11.57
C LEU A 235 -8.96 -13.27 -11.64
N LEU A 236 -9.84 -13.19 -12.66
CA LEU A 236 -10.77 -12.07 -12.81
C LEU A 236 -11.69 -11.96 -11.57
N GLY A 237 -12.23 -13.10 -11.10
CA GLY A 237 -13.09 -13.13 -9.92
C GLY A 237 -12.37 -12.65 -8.66
N ALA A 238 -11.15 -13.14 -8.41
CA ALA A 238 -10.37 -12.76 -7.23
C ALA A 238 -9.95 -11.29 -7.25
N MET A 239 -9.51 -10.77 -8.40
CA MET A 239 -9.08 -9.38 -8.55
C MET A 239 -10.25 -8.41 -8.51
N SER A 240 -11.36 -8.72 -9.19
CA SER A 240 -12.56 -7.88 -9.21
C SER A 240 -13.30 -7.89 -7.87
N LEU A 241 -13.33 -9.02 -7.16
CA LEU A 241 -13.90 -9.09 -5.80
C LEU A 241 -13.24 -8.07 -4.88
N ASP A 242 -11.91 -8.06 -4.85
CA ASP A 242 -11.13 -7.13 -4.04
C ASP A 242 -11.31 -5.67 -4.50
N LEU A 243 -11.25 -5.44 -5.82
CA LEU A 243 -11.44 -4.11 -6.39
C LEU A 243 -12.77 -3.49 -5.93
N PHE A 244 -13.88 -4.21 -6.07
CA PHE A 244 -15.19 -3.69 -5.69
C PHE A 244 -15.41 -3.66 -4.18
N ALA A 245 -14.88 -4.64 -3.43
CA ALA A 245 -14.97 -4.64 -1.98
C ALA A 245 -14.24 -3.45 -1.35
N VAL A 246 -13.05 -3.10 -1.88
CA VAL A 246 -12.26 -1.96 -1.40
C VAL A 246 -12.85 -0.64 -1.93
N LEU A 247 -13.33 -0.62 -3.19
CA LEU A 247 -13.93 0.58 -3.77
C LEU A 247 -15.11 1.08 -2.94
N PHE A 248 -16.01 0.18 -2.52
CA PHE A 248 -17.18 0.57 -1.74
C PHE A 248 -16.93 0.50 -0.22
N GLY A 249 -15.97 -0.32 0.23
CA GLY A 249 -15.62 -0.46 1.65
C GLY A 249 -14.72 0.64 2.23
N GLY A 250 -14.54 1.78 1.55
CA GLY A 250 -13.55 2.81 1.82
C GLY A 250 -13.70 3.61 3.14
N ALA A 251 -14.10 2.99 4.25
CA ALA A 251 -14.26 3.64 5.56
C ALA A 251 -13.02 4.41 6.05
N THR A 252 -11.82 4.05 5.57
CA THR A 252 -10.54 4.64 6.01
C THR A 252 -10.38 6.11 5.63
N ALA A 253 -10.97 6.56 4.52
CA ALA A 253 -10.97 7.96 4.11
C ALA A 253 -11.76 8.85 5.08
N LEU A 254 -12.78 8.28 5.71
CA LEU A 254 -13.70 8.99 6.61
C LEU A 254 -13.27 8.95 8.08
N LEU A 255 -12.14 8.32 8.42
CA LEU A 255 -11.64 8.25 9.80
C LEU A 255 -11.48 9.64 10.47
N PRO A 256 -11.05 10.71 9.77
CA PRO A 256 -11.05 12.06 10.38
C PRO A 256 -12.44 12.53 10.78
N VAL A 257 -13.48 12.24 9.98
CA VAL A 257 -14.88 12.56 10.28
C VAL A 257 -15.34 11.81 11.52
N PHE A 258 -15.12 10.48 11.54
CA PHE A 258 -15.48 9.65 12.70
C PHE A 258 -14.78 10.08 13.98
N ALA A 259 -13.45 10.32 13.90
CA ALA A 259 -12.67 10.71 15.08
C ALA A 259 -13.08 12.08 15.63
N ARG A 260 -13.52 13.03 14.79
CA ARG A 260 -13.90 14.37 15.20
C ARG A 260 -15.37 14.44 15.68
N ASP A 261 -16.30 14.02 14.82
CA ASP A 261 -17.73 14.34 15.00
C ASP A 261 -18.51 13.22 15.68
N ILE A 262 -17.98 11.98 15.67
CA ILE A 262 -18.69 10.81 16.17
C ILE A 262 -18.06 10.28 17.45
N LEU A 263 -16.74 10.10 17.45
CA LEU A 263 -15.99 9.53 18.58
C LEU A 263 -15.36 10.61 19.49
N HIS A 264 -15.30 11.86 19.04
CA HIS A 264 -14.74 13.01 19.76
C HIS A 264 -13.33 12.78 20.32
N THR A 265 -12.48 12.03 19.57
CA THR A 265 -11.15 11.59 20.02
C THR A 265 -10.00 12.42 19.45
N GLY A 266 -10.31 13.38 18.56
CA GLY A 266 -9.31 14.25 17.96
C GLY A 266 -8.33 13.55 17.00
N PRO A 267 -7.20 14.20 16.69
CA PRO A 267 -6.22 13.68 15.73
C PRO A 267 -5.53 12.39 16.22
N ILE A 268 -5.38 12.23 17.53
CA ILE A 268 -4.84 11.01 18.14
C ILE A 268 -5.75 9.82 17.81
N GLY A 269 -7.08 10.02 17.85
CA GLY A 269 -8.06 9.02 17.48
C GLY A 269 -7.89 8.55 16.03
N VAL A 270 -7.66 9.45 15.06
CA VAL A 270 -7.38 9.06 13.66
C VAL A 270 -6.15 8.15 13.58
N GLY A 271 -5.09 8.53 14.29
CA GLY A 271 -3.86 7.74 14.35
C GLY A 271 -4.11 6.34 14.91
N LEU A 272 -4.82 6.24 16.03
CA LEU A 272 -5.16 4.96 16.67
C LEU A 272 -6.05 4.09 15.77
N LEU A 273 -7.08 4.66 15.16
CA LEU A 273 -8.00 3.96 14.26
C LEU A 273 -7.25 3.36 13.06
N ARG A 274 -6.38 4.14 12.40
CA ARG A 274 -5.52 3.63 11.31
C ARG A 274 -4.54 2.56 11.78
N SER A 275 -3.92 2.75 12.94
CA SER A 275 -3.00 1.77 13.51
C SER A 275 -3.70 0.47 13.88
N ALA A 276 -4.93 0.51 14.39
CA ALA A 276 -5.71 -0.69 14.70
C ALA A 276 -5.92 -1.58 13.47
N GLN A 277 -6.28 -0.98 12.32
CA GLN A 277 -6.39 -1.71 11.05
C GLN A 277 -5.05 -2.34 10.63
N ALA A 278 -3.96 -1.58 10.73
CA ALA A 278 -2.62 -2.07 10.37
C ALA A 278 -2.15 -3.21 11.30
N VAL A 279 -2.44 -3.13 12.60
CA VAL A 279 -2.17 -4.20 13.57
C VAL A 279 -2.97 -5.46 13.21
N GLY A 280 -4.25 -5.32 12.85
CA GLY A 280 -5.08 -6.43 12.39
C GLY A 280 -4.47 -7.14 11.17
N ALA A 281 -4.06 -6.37 10.15
CA ALA A 281 -3.41 -6.90 8.95
C ALA A 281 -2.08 -7.60 9.28
N LEU A 282 -1.23 -7.02 10.14
CA LEU A 282 0.01 -7.63 10.59
C LEU A 282 -0.25 -8.93 11.35
N THR A 283 -1.23 -8.94 12.26
CA THR A 283 -1.61 -10.13 13.02
C THR A 283 -2.04 -11.26 12.09
N SER A 284 -2.88 -10.96 11.10
CA SER A 284 -3.29 -11.94 10.08
C SER A 284 -2.11 -12.47 9.28
N ALA A 285 -1.20 -11.59 8.85
CA ALA A 285 0.01 -11.99 8.11
C ALA A 285 0.89 -12.94 8.94
N LEU A 286 1.09 -12.67 10.24
CA LEU A 286 1.85 -13.54 11.14
C LEU A 286 1.15 -14.89 11.37
N ILE A 287 -0.17 -14.89 11.52
CA ILE A 287 -0.96 -16.13 11.64
C ILE A 287 -0.83 -16.97 10.36
N LEU A 288 -0.98 -16.33 9.19
CA LEU A 288 -0.88 -17.03 7.90
C LEU A 288 0.53 -17.53 7.59
N MET A 289 1.56 -16.85 8.09
CA MET A 289 2.95 -17.31 7.99
C MET A 289 3.15 -18.58 8.82
N ARG A 290 2.56 -18.68 10.03
CA ARG A 290 2.67 -19.84 10.91
C ARG A 290 1.72 -20.98 10.52
N TYR A 291 0.52 -20.62 10.02
CA TYR A 291 -0.56 -21.52 9.63
C TYR A 291 -1.03 -21.21 8.21
N PRO A 292 -0.27 -21.61 7.18
CA PRO A 292 -0.58 -21.29 5.79
C PRO A 292 -1.91 -21.90 5.37
N LEU A 293 -2.64 -21.17 4.54
CA LEU A 293 -3.90 -21.62 3.95
C LEU A 293 -3.62 -22.76 2.96
N LYS A 294 -4.01 -23.98 3.28
CA LYS A 294 -3.81 -25.16 2.42
C LYS A 294 -5.08 -25.63 1.75
N ARG A 295 -6.23 -25.43 2.38
CA ARG A 295 -7.56 -25.90 1.92
C ARG A 295 -8.62 -24.84 2.07
N ARG A 296 -9.70 -24.98 1.30
CA ARG A 296 -10.88 -24.11 1.28
C ARG A 296 -10.49 -22.64 1.06
N ILE A 297 -9.57 -22.40 0.12
CA ILE A 297 -9.04 -21.06 -0.12
C ILE A 297 -10.13 -20.11 -0.62
N GLY A 298 -11.01 -20.57 -1.52
CA GLY A 298 -12.15 -19.80 -2.01
C GLY A 298 -13.12 -19.44 -0.89
N PRO A 299 -13.73 -20.40 -0.18
CA PRO A 299 -14.65 -20.11 0.92
C PRO A 299 -14.04 -19.18 1.99
N ARG A 300 -12.75 -19.34 2.31
CA ARG A 300 -12.06 -18.46 3.29
C ARG A 300 -11.89 -17.05 2.77
N MET A 301 -11.61 -16.87 1.49
CA MET A 301 -11.52 -15.54 0.87
C MET A 301 -12.88 -14.84 0.91
N PHE A 302 -13.97 -15.52 0.54
CA PHE A 302 -15.31 -14.95 0.59
C PHE A 302 -15.77 -14.66 2.03
N LEU A 303 -15.46 -15.54 2.98
CA LEU A 303 -15.71 -15.29 4.40
C LEU A 303 -14.94 -14.06 4.90
N ALA A 304 -13.69 -13.90 4.50
CA ALA A 304 -12.88 -12.74 4.86
C ALA A 304 -13.51 -11.44 4.32
N VAL A 305 -13.93 -11.41 3.04
CA VAL A 305 -14.61 -10.24 2.47
C VAL A 305 -15.95 -9.96 3.15
N ALA A 306 -16.72 -11.00 3.47
CA ALA A 306 -17.97 -10.85 4.22
C ALA A 306 -17.71 -10.31 5.64
N THR A 307 -16.66 -10.81 6.33
CA THR A 307 -16.26 -10.30 7.66
C THR A 307 -15.82 -8.83 7.57
N PHE A 308 -15.07 -8.46 6.52
CA PHE A 308 -14.70 -7.07 6.24
C PHE A 308 -15.94 -6.18 6.10
N GLY A 309 -16.94 -6.58 5.29
CA GLY A 309 -18.19 -5.82 5.11
C GLY A 309 -19.00 -5.72 6.41
N ALA A 310 -19.12 -6.81 7.17
CA ALA A 310 -19.82 -6.80 8.46
C ALA A 310 -19.12 -5.91 9.48
N ALA A 311 -17.78 -5.98 9.59
CA ALA A 311 -17.00 -5.13 10.46
C ALA A 311 -17.14 -3.65 10.07
N THR A 312 -17.23 -3.32 8.77
CA THR A 312 -17.47 -1.97 8.26
C THR A 312 -18.84 -1.45 8.72
N ILE A 313 -19.88 -2.28 8.66
CA ILE A 313 -21.23 -1.90 9.14
C ILE A 313 -21.23 -1.62 10.65
N VAL A 314 -20.61 -2.51 11.44
CA VAL A 314 -20.54 -2.35 12.89
C VAL A 314 -19.72 -1.09 13.23
N PHE A 315 -18.61 -0.85 12.54
CA PHE A 315 -17.82 0.39 12.68
C PHE A 315 -18.66 1.63 12.37
N GLY A 316 -19.41 1.64 11.26
CA GLY A 316 -20.27 2.77 10.88
C GLY A 316 -21.36 3.09 11.91
N SER A 317 -21.83 2.08 12.64
CA SER A 317 -22.85 2.21 13.70
C SER A 317 -22.22 2.56 15.07
N SER A 318 -20.91 2.37 15.23
CA SER A 318 -20.23 2.52 16.52
C SER A 318 -20.16 3.99 16.95
N ARG A 319 -20.31 4.21 18.26
CA ARG A 319 -20.12 5.50 18.95
C ARG A 319 -19.01 5.41 19.99
N GLU A 320 -18.45 4.21 20.18
CA GLU A 320 -17.46 3.92 21.18
C GLU A 320 -16.09 3.69 20.52
N LEU A 321 -15.04 4.32 21.06
CA LEU A 321 -13.68 4.19 20.52
C LEU A 321 -13.21 2.73 20.52
N TRP A 322 -13.43 1.99 21.62
CA TRP A 322 -12.95 0.62 21.74
C TRP A 322 -13.61 -0.33 20.75
N LEU A 323 -14.92 -0.17 20.54
CA LEU A 323 -15.64 -0.94 19.53
C LEU A 323 -15.13 -0.60 18.12
N SER A 324 -14.91 0.68 17.82
CA SER A 324 -14.38 1.15 16.56
C SER A 324 -12.97 0.60 16.29
N LEU A 325 -12.09 0.57 17.31
CA LEU A 325 -10.75 -0.02 17.22
C LEU A 325 -10.83 -1.53 16.95
N ALA A 326 -11.71 -2.26 17.66
CA ALA A 326 -11.91 -3.70 17.44
C ALA A 326 -12.44 -4.00 16.03
N CYS A 327 -13.39 -3.19 15.53
CA CYS A 327 -13.91 -3.33 14.17
C CYS A 327 -12.83 -3.09 13.11
N LEU A 328 -12.02 -2.03 13.25
CA LEU A 328 -10.93 -1.74 12.32
C LEU A 328 -9.81 -2.78 12.39
N PHE A 329 -9.50 -3.30 13.58
CA PHE A 329 -8.60 -4.43 13.72
C PHE A 329 -9.11 -5.65 12.96
N LEU A 330 -10.39 -6.00 13.12
CA LEU A 330 -11.01 -7.12 12.42
C LEU A 330 -11.06 -6.89 10.90
N LEU A 331 -11.28 -5.64 10.49
CA LEU A 331 -11.27 -5.21 9.10
C LEU A 331 -9.89 -5.44 8.47
N GLY A 332 -8.82 -5.00 9.12
CA GLY A 332 -7.45 -5.25 8.66
C GLY A 332 -7.07 -6.74 8.65
N LEU A 333 -7.49 -7.48 9.68
CA LEU A 333 -7.28 -8.92 9.77
C LEU A 333 -7.92 -9.67 8.60
N SER A 334 -9.15 -9.31 8.27
CA SER A 334 -9.93 -9.91 7.17
C SER A 334 -9.37 -9.55 5.82
N ASP A 335 -9.03 -8.28 5.60
CA ASP A 335 -8.45 -7.78 4.35
C ASP A 335 -7.17 -8.54 3.99
N MET A 336 -6.28 -8.74 4.96
CA MET A 336 -5.02 -9.44 4.73
C MET A 336 -5.21 -10.88 4.27
N VAL A 337 -6.26 -11.58 4.71
CA VAL A 337 -6.59 -12.92 4.21
C VAL A 337 -6.92 -12.86 2.71
N SER A 338 -7.77 -11.91 2.30
CA SER A 338 -8.12 -11.70 0.89
C SER A 338 -6.89 -11.35 0.05
N VAL A 339 -6.05 -10.45 0.54
CA VAL A 339 -4.79 -10.04 -0.13
C VAL A 339 -3.87 -11.24 -0.35
N VAL A 340 -3.66 -12.11 0.66
CA VAL A 340 -2.78 -13.27 0.55
C VAL A 340 -3.34 -14.29 -0.44
N VAL A 341 -4.63 -14.60 -0.38
CA VAL A 341 -5.26 -15.54 -1.31
C VAL A 341 -5.16 -15.03 -2.75
N ARG A 342 -5.52 -13.78 -2.99
CA ARG A 342 -5.42 -13.16 -4.32
C ARG A 342 -4.00 -13.11 -4.84
N ALA A 343 -3.04 -12.65 -4.03
CA ALA A 343 -1.64 -12.60 -4.43
C ALA A 343 -1.10 -13.99 -4.78
N SER A 344 -1.47 -15.02 -4.01
CA SER A 344 -1.07 -16.40 -4.28
C SER A 344 -1.70 -16.93 -5.58
N LEU A 345 -3.00 -16.66 -5.82
CA LEU A 345 -3.67 -17.05 -7.06
C LEU A 345 -3.00 -16.39 -8.28
N VAL A 346 -2.67 -15.10 -8.19
CA VAL A 346 -1.97 -14.38 -9.26
C VAL A 346 -0.58 -14.96 -9.50
N GLN A 347 0.18 -15.23 -8.45
CA GLN A 347 1.56 -15.71 -8.55
C GLN A 347 1.64 -17.16 -9.09
N LEU A 348 0.82 -18.05 -8.58
CA LEU A 348 0.83 -19.47 -8.90
C LEU A 348 0.03 -19.80 -10.16
N GLY A 349 -1.02 -19.03 -10.43
CA GLY A 349 -1.92 -19.22 -11.57
C GLY A 349 -1.49 -18.53 -12.86
N THR A 350 -0.32 -17.84 -12.86
CA THR A 350 0.16 -17.11 -14.03
C THR A 350 1.47 -17.70 -14.51
N PRO A 351 1.60 -18.05 -15.82
CA PRO A 351 2.86 -18.50 -16.42
C PRO A 351 3.99 -17.48 -16.25
N ASP A 352 5.23 -17.95 -16.22
CA ASP A 352 6.39 -17.11 -15.91
C ASP A 352 6.58 -15.93 -16.87
N ASP A 353 6.27 -16.14 -18.16
CA ASP A 353 6.34 -15.13 -19.23
C ASP A 353 5.27 -14.03 -19.08
N MET A 354 4.12 -14.31 -18.44
CA MET A 354 3.02 -13.38 -18.21
C MET A 354 3.02 -12.81 -16.79
N ARG A 355 3.71 -13.43 -15.81
CA ARG A 355 3.64 -13.08 -14.39
C ARG A 355 3.95 -11.61 -14.11
N GLY A 356 4.95 -11.03 -14.77
CA GLY A 356 5.30 -9.62 -14.62
C GLY A 356 4.19 -8.69 -15.10
N ARG A 357 3.55 -9.01 -16.23
CA ARG A 357 2.46 -8.22 -16.84
C ARG A 357 1.20 -8.27 -15.97
N VAL A 358 0.81 -9.47 -15.53
CA VAL A 358 -0.35 -9.67 -14.65
C VAL A 358 -0.14 -9.00 -13.28
N SER A 359 1.07 -9.09 -12.70
CA SER A 359 1.40 -8.41 -11.45
C SER A 359 1.34 -6.89 -11.57
N ALA A 360 1.78 -6.32 -12.70
CA ALA A 360 1.67 -4.89 -12.95
C ALA A 360 0.21 -4.45 -13.02
N VAL A 361 -0.65 -5.19 -13.73
CA VAL A 361 -2.09 -4.93 -13.77
C VAL A 361 -2.71 -5.04 -12.36
N ASN A 362 -2.38 -6.09 -11.60
CA ASN A 362 -2.87 -6.26 -10.24
C ASN A 362 -2.50 -5.06 -9.33
N SER A 363 -1.27 -4.56 -9.45
CA SER A 363 -0.83 -3.38 -8.67
C SER A 363 -1.58 -2.11 -9.07
N LEU A 364 -1.88 -1.94 -10.35
CA LEU A 364 -2.72 -0.84 -10.85
C LEU A 364 -4.15 -0.95 -10.29
N PHE A 365 -4.76 -2.13 -10.32
CA PHE A 365 -6.09 -2.35 -9.75
C PHE A 365 -6.15 -2.01 -8.27
N ILE A 366 -5.17 -2.49 -7.46
CA ILE A 366 -5.09 -2.18 -6.02
C ILE A 366 -4.96 -0.67 -5.80
N GLY A 367 -4.04 -0.01 -6.50
CA GLY A 367 -3.82 1.43 -6.37
C GLY A 367 -5.06 2.24 -6.75
N THR A 368 -5.71 1.84 -7.83
CA THR A 368 -6.92 2.49 -8.35
C THR A 368 -8.11 2.30 -7.40
N SER A 369 -8.37 1.06 -6.92
CA SER A 369 -9.49 0.78 -6.02
C SER A 369 -9.37 1.53 -4.70
N ASN A 370 -8.18 1.59 -4.10
CA ASN A 370 -7.96 2.33 -2.87
C ASN A 370 -8.27 3.82 -3.03
N GLN A 371 -7.72 4.47 -4.05
CA GLN A 371 -7.86 5.92 -4.20
C GLN A 371 -9.22 6.35 -4.75
N LEU A 372 -9.81 5.56 -5.68
CA LEU A 372 -11.19 5.80 -6.11
C LEU A 372 -12.18 5.51 -4.99
N GLY A 373 -11.91 4.52 -4.12
CA GLY A 373 -12.71 4.26 -2.94
C GLY A 373 -12.66 5.40 -1.92
N GLU A 374 -11.50 6.02 -1.73
CA GLU A 374 -11.38 7.24 -0.91
C GLU A 374 -12.21 8.39 -1.49
N PHE A 375 -12.18 8.58 -2.81
CA PHE A 375 -12.96 9.60 -3.50
C PHE A 375 -14.46 9.32 -3.47
N GLU A 376 -14.87 8.08 -3.77
CA GLU A 376 -16.27 7.64 -3.71
C GLU A 376 -16.85 7.83 -2.31
N SER A 377 -16.14 7.36 -1.28
CA SER A 377 -16.55 7.51 0.12
C SER A 377 -16.65 8.98 0.54
N GLY A 378 -15.76 9.84 0.03
CA GLY A 378 -15.84 11.29 0.27
C GLY A 378 -17.07 11.93 -0.36
N ILE A 379 -17.42 11.57 -1.61
CA ILE A 379 -18.63 12.06 -2.28
C ILE A 379 -19.88 11.57 -1.57
N THR A 380 -20.00 10.27 -1.34
CA THR A 380 -21.18 9.66 -0.71
C THR A 380 -21.37 10.18 0.71
N ALA A 381 -20.29 10.38 1.46
CA ALA A 381 -20.36 11.01 2.80
C ALA A 381 -20.74 12.49 2.74
N GLY A 382 -20.31 13.21 1.71
CA GLY A 382 -20.70 14.61 1.48
C GLY A 382 -22.20 14.77 1.16
N LEU A 383 -22.78 13.79 0.46
CA LEU A 383 -24.19 13.82 0.04
C LEU A 383 -25.14 13.23 1.09
N PHE A 384 -24.76 12.13 1.72
CA PHE A 384 -25.64 11.33 2.59
C PHE A 384 -25.19 11.28 4.06
N GLY A 385 -24.05 11.88 4.38
CA GLY A 385 -23.41 11.81 5.69
C GLY A 385 -22.46 10.60 5.84
N ALA A 386 -21.46 10.75 6.70
CA ALA A 386 -20.37 9.77 6.86
C ALA A 386 -20.86 8.40 7.35
N VAL A 387 -21.79 8.38 8.30
CA VAL A 387 -22.35 7.11 8.82
C VAL A 387 -23.09 6.35 7.73
N THR A 388 -23.97 7.03 6.98
CA THR A 388 -24.72 6.42 5.89
C THR A 388 -23.79 5.89 4.80
N SER A 389 -22.75 6.65 4.44
CA SER A 389 -21.75 6.23 3.46
C SER A 389 -21.05 4.94 3.89
N VAL A 390 -20.56 4.86 5.13
CA VAL A 390 -19.88 3.66 5.65
C VAL A 390 -20.83 2.46 5.74
N LEU A 391 -22.06 2.66 6.20
CA LEU A 391 -23.08 1.60 6.25
C LEU A 391 -23.42 1.08 4.85
N ALA A 392 -23.67 1.98 3.90
CA ALA A 392 -23.94 1.61 2.51
C ALA A 392 -22.77 0.87 1.88
N GLY A 393 -21.54 1.32 2.14
CA GLY A 393 -20.31 0.67 1.67
C GLY A 393 -20.14 -0.73 2.24
N GLY A 394 -20.40 -0.94 3.53
CA GLY A 394 -20.38 -2.25 4.16
C GLY A 394 -21.46 -3.19 3.59
N CYS A 395 -22.68 -2.68 3.38
CA CYS A 395 -23.75 -3.43 2.73
C CYS A 395 -23.42 -3.79 1.28
N ALA A 396 -22.85 -2.85 0.52
CA ALA A 396 -22.39 -3.09 -0.84
C ALA A 396 -21.29 -4.17 -0.87
N THR A 397 -20.34 -4.15 0.05
CA THR A 397 -19.29 -5.17 0.17
C THR A 397 -19.89 -6.56 0.45
N LEU A 398 -20.89 -6.68 1.34
CA LEU A 398 -21.58 -7.94 1.59
C LEU A 398 -22.35 -8.43 0.35
N LEU A 399 -23.03 -7.51 -0.34
CA LEU A 399 -23.75 -7.82 -1.58
C LEU A 399 -22.78 -8.30 -2.67
N ILE A 400 -21.64 -7.64 -2.83
CA ILE A 400 -20.58 -8.05 -3.76
C ILE A 400 -20.06 -9.44 -3.39
N ALA A 401 -19.72 -9.68 -2.13
CA ALA A 401 -19.29 -11.00 -1.68
C ALA A 401 -20.32 -12.08 -2.04
N PHE A 402 -21.62 -11.83 -1.82
CA PHE A 402 -22.70 -12.74 -2.19
C PHE A 402 -22.83 -12.91 -3.71
N LEU A 403 -22.87 -11.83 -4.49
CA LEU A 403 -23.02 -11.91 -5.94
C LEU A 403 -21.84 -12.63 -6.60
N TRP A 404 -20.60 -12.39 -6.13
CA TRP A 404 -19.40 -13.04 -6.67
C TRP A 404 -19.40 -14.55 -6.43
N THR A 405 -20.02 -15.07 -5.36
CA THR A 405 -20.19 -16.52 -5.20
C THR A 405 -21.05 -17.13 -6.32
N ARG A 406 -21.94 -16.33 -6.90
CA ARG A 406 -22.81 -16.75 -8.02
C ARG A 406 -22.15 -16.54 -9.39
N PHE A 407 -21.43 -15.45 -9.58
CA PHE A 407 -20.74 -15.15 -10.84
C PHE A 407 -19.46 -15.94 -11.03
N PHE A 408 -18.78 -16.28 -9.95
CA PHE A 408 -17.51 -17.02 -9.96
C PHE A 408 -17.56 -18.27 -9.07
N PRO A 409 -18.43 -19.26 -9.38
CA PRO A 409 -18.59 -20.46 -8.56
C PRO A 409 -17.32 -21.30 -8.47
N SER A 410 -16.48 -21.31 -9.53
CA SER A 410 -15.19 -22.00 -9.51
C SER A 410 -14.24 -21.42 -8.45
N LEU A 411 -14.20 -20.10 -8.28
CA LEU A 411 -13.45 -19.44 -7.22
C LEU A 411 -14.07 -19.72 -5.85
N ALA A 412 -15.41 -19.64 -5.72
CA ALA A 412 -16.11 -19.83 -4.45
C ALA A 412 -15.93 -21.23 -3.86
N THR A 413 -15.82 -22.26 -4.71
CA THR A 413 -15.64 -23.65 -4.30
C THR A 413 -14.19 -24.12 -4.34
N ARG A 414 -13.24 -23.25 -4.69
CA ARG A 414 -11.82 -23.59 -4.81
C ARG A 414 -11.24 -24.08 -3.49
N ASP A 415 -10.75 -25.33 -3.46
CA ASP A 415 -10.18 -25.93 -2.23
C ASP A 415 -8.71 -25.60 -2.05
N GLN A 416 -7.90 -25.69 -3.12
CA GLN A 416 -6.43 -25.57 -3.05
C GLN A 416 -5.89 -24.53 -4.04
N PHE A 417 -4.70 -24.03 -3.78
CA PHE A 417 -3.97 -23.21 -4.74
C PHE A 417 -3.65 -24.02 -6.01
N PRO A 418 -3.51 -23.35 -7.16
CA PRO A 418 -3.13 -24.00 -8.40
C PRO A 418 -1.73 -24.59 -8.30
N GLU A 419 -1.55 -25.85 -8.73
CA GLU A 419 -0.24 -26.51 -8.83
C GLU A 419 0.47 -26.11 -10.11
N SER A 420 -0.28 -25.74 -11.13
CA SER A 420 0.22 -25.22 -12.41
C SER A 420 -0.67 -24.12 -12.96
N PRO A 421 -0.15 -23.23 -13.84
CA PRO A 421 -0.96 -22.19 -14.47
C PRO A 421 -2.16 -22.71 -15.27
N ASP A 422 -2.09 -23.94 -15.79
CA ASP A 422 -3.15 -24.56 -16.59
C ASP A 422 -4.32 -25.11 -15.75
N SER A 423 -4.13 -25.21 -14.44
CA SER A 423 -5.19 -25.65 -13.50
C SER A 423 -6.20 -24.54 -13.16
N ILE A 424 -6.02 -23.33 -13.68
CA ILE A 424 -6.95 -22.18 -13.56
C ILE A 424 -7.78 -22.08 -14.85
N ARG A 425 -9.06 -22.28 -14.75
CA ARG A 425 -10.03 -22.18 -15.86
C ARG A 425 -10.87 -20.91 -15.77
#